data_865bc58c99114e1ea256f7f4a26e9ff4
#
_entry.id   865bc58c99114e1ea256f7f4a26e9ff4
#
_cell.length_a   1.000
_cell.length_b   1.000
_cell.length_c   1.000
_cell.angle_alpha   90.00
_cell.angle_beta   90.00
_cell.angle_gamma   90.00
#
_symmetry.space_group_name_H-M   'P 1'
#
loop_
_entity.id
_entity.type
_entity.pdbx_description
1 polymer ?
#
loop_
_entity_poly.entity_id
_entity_poly.type
_entity_poly.pdbx_seq_one_letter_code
_entity_poly.pdbx_strand_id
1 'polypeptide(L)'
;MMNGAGKSDRPVVPEKSPNNAGQPVAEGMEGSGLAKGNLLEQNASRTPSRGDALSALGRVRQAAKKDKKLRFTALLHHIYSLETLRMAYFSLKKEAAPGVDGETWRHYGEQLEVNLQNLSERLKRGAYRAKPVRRVYIPKADGRQRPLGVTALEDKIVQRAAVEVLNAIYETDFLGFSYGFRPGRSQHQALDALYTGLLTRKVNWVLDLDIRGFFDHLSHEWLVKFIEHRVADRRVVRLIQKWLNAGVLEDGKRIRVEEGTPQGGSASPLLANVYLHYVFDLWVQAWRRKRAHGNMIIVRFADDIVLGFQEKSDADQFRAELTERMRKFHLELHPEKTRLLEFGPHAIDSRKWHGEGKPETFNFLGFTHICVKKRSNGRFTVLRQTIRRRLQAKLNEVKAELQLRMHDPIPEVGKWLQAVVRGHVRYYGVPMNRSALYIFRFQVGRLWHRALSRRSQNGRPLWDRMRRLINRWLPLPTVCHPYPLRRMGVIT
;
A
#
# COMPACT_ATOMS: atom_id res chain seq x y z
N MET A 1 -20.18 -34.25 36.29
CA MET A 1 -18.82 -33.74 36.40
C MET A 1 -18.13 -34.02 35.08
N MET A 2 -17.90 -33.00 34.29
CA MET A 2 -16.77 -32.95 33.38
C MET A 2 -16.76 -31.61 32.66
N ASN A 3 -15.67 -30.93 32.85
CA ASN A 3 -15.38 -29.61 32.39
C ASN A 3 -15.29 -29.57 30.87
N GLY A 4 -16.17 -28.82 30.24
CA GLY A 4 -16.01 -28.37 28.89
C GLY A 4 -14.90 -27.32 28.81
N ALA A 5 -13.75 -27.69 28.31
CA ALA A 5 -12.72 -26.73 27.96
C ALA A 5 -13.27 -25.77 26.90
N GLY A 6 -13.33 -24.51 27.23
CA GLY A 6 -13.70 -23.44 26.35
C GLY A 6 -12.78 -23.40 25.15
N LYS A 7 -13.33 -23.61 23.98
CA LYS A 7 -12.65 -23.26 22.73
C LYS A 7 -12.63 -21.74 22.65
N SER A 8 -11.55 -21.16 23.17
CA SER A 8 -11.27 -19.74 23.09
C SER A 8 -11.16 -19.29 21.64
N ASP A 9 -11.91 -18.29 21.35
CA ASP A 9 -11.73 -17.21 20.38
C ASP A 9 -10.67 -17.40 19.30
N ARG A 10 -11.05 -18.09 18.24
CA ARG A 10 -10.43 -17.89 16.94
C ARG A 10 -10.77 -16.48 16.46
N PRO A 11 -9.80 -15.72 15.94
CA PRO A 11 -10.04 -14.36 15.49
C PRO A 11 -11.18 -14.32 14.47
N VAL A 12 -12.11 -13.43 14.69
CA VAL A 12 -13.33 -13.23 13.88
C VAL A 12 -13.02 -12.72 12.46
N VAL A 13 -11.83 -12.23 12.25
CA VAL A 13 -11.30 -11.90 10.91
C VAL A 13 -10.38 -13.04 10.53
N PRO A 14 -10.64 -13.76 9.45
CA PRO A 14 -9.66 -14.70 8.98
C PRO A 14 -8.39 -13.91 8.71
N GLU A 15 -7.37 -14.21 9.46
CA GLU A 15 -6.03 -14.05 8.96
C GLU A 15 -6.09 -14.68 7.58
N LYS A 16 -5.62 -13.96 6.56
CA LYS A 16 -5.67 -14.43 5.20
C LYS A 16 -5.37 -15.90 5.17
N SER A 17 -6.32 -16.67 4.75
CA SER A 17 -6.11 -18.09 4.57
C SER A 17 -4.89 -18.27 3.72
N PRO A 18 -3.91 -18.99 4.20
CA PRO A 18 -2.84 -19.39 3.34
C PRO A 18 -3.48 -20.18 2.21
N ASN A 19 -3.35 -19.69 0.98
CA ASN A 19 -3.76 -20.45 -0.19
C ASN A 19 -2.98 -21.77 -0.29
N ASN A 20 -1.97 -21.92 0.56
CA ASN A 20 -1.23 -23.16 0.78
C ASN A 20 -0.84 -23.21 2.24
N ALA A 21 -1.17 -24.29 2.93
CA ALA A 21 -0.68 -24.58 4.24
C ALA A 21 0.86 -24.51 4.21
N GLY A 22 1.44 -23.53 4.91
CA GLY A 22 2.88 -23.35 5.02
C GLY A 22 3.52 -22.28 4.16
N GLN A 23 2.78 -21.58 3.27
CA GLN A 23 3.36 -20.43 2.54
C GLN A 23 3.06 -19.10 3.25
N PRO A 24 4.07 -18.23 3.42
CA PRO A 24 3.87 -16.94 4.04
C PRO A 24 3.02 -16.06 3.14
N VAL A 25 1.99 -15.50 3.73
CA VAL A 25 1.11 -14.57 3.04
C VAL A 25 1.85 -13.26 2.85
N ALA A 26 2.25 -13.01 1.64
CA ALA A 26 2.95 -11.80 1.24
C ALA A 26 2.01 -10.62 0.94
N GLU A 27 0.88 -10.59 1.58
CA GLU A 27 -0.12 -9.53 1.44
C GLU A 27 0.27 -8.19 2.09
N GLY A 28 1.56 -7.94 2.32
CA GLY A 28 1.98 -6.81 3.13
C GLY A 28 2.04 -5.46 2.44
N MET A 29 2.22 -5.45 1.12
CA MET A 29 2.68 -4.22 0.49
C MET A 29 1.56 -3.29 -0.02
N GLU A 30 0.43 -3.81 -0.46
CA GLU A 30 -0.69 -2.98 -0.93
C GLU A 30 -1.67 -2.54 0.17
N GLY A 31 -1.56 -3.07 1.36
CA GLY A 31 -2.39 -2.74 2.52
C GLY A 31 -1.62 -2.73 3.82
N SER A 32 -0.29 -2.47 3.75
CA SER A 32 0.57 -2.49 4.93
C SER A 32 0.05 -1.53 6.01
N GLY A 33 0.23 -1.91 7.26
CA GLY A 33 -0.11 -1.08 8.42
C GLY A 33 0.49 0.32 8.43
N LEU A 34 1.39 0.63 7.47
CA LEU A 34 1.93 1.96 7.20
C LEU A 34 0.90 2.90 6.57
N ALA A 35 -0.06 2.37 5.79
CA ALA A 35 -1.14 3.15 5.19
C ALA A 35 -2.35 3.32 6.12
N LYS A 36 -2.44 2.52 7.18
CA LYS A 36 -3.43 2.73 8.26
C LYS A 36 -2.81 3.74 9.23
N GLY A 37 -3.21 4.98 9.10
CA GLY A 37 -2.81 6.04 10.01
C GLY A 37 -2.94 5.59 11.47
N ASN A 38 -1.92 5.88 12.26
CA ASN A 38 -1.89 5.81 13.72
C ASN A 38 -2.35 4.51 14.41
N LEU A 39 -1.68 3.40 14.11
CA LEU A 39 -1.67 2.26 15.04
C LEU A 39 -1.01 2.61 16.40
N LEU A 40 -0.32 3.74 16.49
CA LEU A 40 0.30 4.21 17.73
C LEU A 40 -0.71 4.82 18.71
N GLU A 41 -1.91 5.18 18.30
CA GLU A 41 -2.91 5.79 19.20
C GLU A 41 -3.90 4.79 19.81
N GLN A 42 -4.05 3.58 19.26
CA GLN A 42 -5.16 2.71 19.64
C GLN A 42 -4.86 1.62 20.67
N ASN A 43 -3.61 1.29 21.00
CA ASN A 43 -3.33 0.14 21.89
C ASN A 43 -2.10 0.28 22.78
N ALA A 44 -1.91 1.38 23.49
CA ALA A 44 -0.84 1.38 24.47
C ALA A 44 -1.17 2.22 25.70
N SER A 45 -1.20 1.55 26.84
CA SER A 45 -0.98 2.18 28.13
C SER A 45 0.25 3.10 28.03
N ARG A 46 0.08 4.37 28.35
CA ARG A 46 1.13 5.38 28.35
C ARG A 46 2.12 5.03 29.45
N THR A 47 3.22 4.39 29.09
CA THR A 47 4.40 4.34 29.96
C THR A 47 5.21 5.63 29.79
N PRO A 48 5.79 6.19 30.86
CA PRO A 48 6.58 7.43 30.81
C PRO A 48 7.69 7.40 29.75
N SER A 49 8.41 6.28 29.61
CA SER A 49 9.49 6.09 28.62
C SER A 49 9.06 6.26 27.15
N ARG A 50 7.82 5.88 26.81
CA ARG A 50 7.28 6.08 25.45
C ARG A 50 7.08 7.57 25.12
N GLY A 51 6.73 8.39 26.11
CA GLY A 51 6.63 9.83 25.98
C GLY A 51 7.97 10.46 25.57
N ASP A 52 9.07 9.98 26.11
CA ASP A 52 10.41 10.53 25.85
C ASP A 52 10.92 10.21 24.44
N ALA A 53 10.75 8.97 23.96
CA ALA A 53 11.13 8.61 22.60
C ALA A 53 10.32 9.42 21.55
N LEU A 54 9.01 9.56 21.75
CA LEU A 54 8.15 10.35 20.86
C LEU A 54 8.50 11.84 20.92
N SER A 55 8.87 12.38 22.09
CA SER A 55 9.31 13.77 22.25
C SER A 55 10.65 14.01 21.59
N ALA A 56 11.59 13.04 21.66
CA ALA A 56 12.88 13.11 20.97
C ALA A 56 12.73 13.14 19.45
N LEU A 57 11.89 12.26 18.88
CA LEU A 57 11.57 12.28 17.44
C LEU A 57 10.77 13.53 17.05
N GLY A 58 9.95 14.07 17.96
CA GLY A 58 9.29 15.37 17.81
C GLY A 58 10.28 16.52 17.62
N ARG A 59 11.37 16.56 18.41
CA ARG A 59 12.46 17.55 18.24
C ARG A 59 13.17 17.41 16.90
N VAL A 60 13.46 16.16 16.46
CA VAL A 60 14.03 15.91 15.12
C VAL A 60 13.11 16.44 14.03
N ARG A 61 11.80 16.17 14.13
CA ARG A 61 10.79 16.66 13.17
C ARG A 61 10.71 18.17 13.13
N GLN A 62 10.73 18.84 14.28
CA GLN A 62 10.72 20.32 14.36
C GLN A 62 11.96 20.91 13.72
N ALA A 63 13.15 20.38 14.02
CA ALA A 63 14.40 20.80 13.40
C ALA A 63 14.37 20.61 11.87
N ALA A 64 13.91 19.44 11.39
CA ALA A 64 13.76 19.16 9.96
C ALA A 64 12.77 20.12 9.27
N LYS A 65 11.69 20.50 9.95
CA LYS A 65 10.68 21.43 9.42
C LYS A 65 11.23 22.86 9.38
N LYS A 66 12.01 23.25 10.39
CA LYS A 66 12.60 24.61 10.50
C LYS A 66 13.67 24.84 9.44
N ASP A 67 14.54 23.84 9.22
CA ASP A 67 15.59 23.92 8.20
C ASP A 67 15.56 22.71 7.27
N LYS A 68 15.19 22.96 6.02
CA LYS A 68 15.12 21.96 4.95
C LYS A 68 16.49 21.52 4.41
N LYS A 69 17.56 22.25 4.75
CA LYS A 69 18.94 21.94 4.37
C LYS A 69 19.71 21.26 5.50
N LEU A 70 19.16 21.24 6.72
CA LEU A 70 19.80 20.62 7.87
C LEU A 70 20.11 19.15 7.60
N ARG A 71 21.38 18.80 7.83
CA ARG A 71 21.85 17.40 7.74
C ARG A 71 22.07 16.86 9.15
N PHE A 72 21.37 15.77 9.47
CA PHE A 72 21.39 15.18 10.80
C PHE A 72 22.61 14.27 10.99
N THR A 73 23.45 14.59 11.97
CA THR A 73 24.74 13.90 12.26
C THR A 73 24.63 12.84 13.35
N ALA A 74 23.54 12.84 14.15
CA ALA A 74 23.37 11.96 15.29
C ALA A 74 21.93 11.39 15.30
N LEU A 75 21.71 10.27 14.64
CA LEU A 75 20.40 9.62 14.51
C LEU A 75 20.41 8.18 15.04
N LEU A 76 21.55 7.49 15.01
CA LEU A 76 21.63 6.07 15.33
C LEU A 76 21.15 5.76 16.75
N HIS A 77 21.39 6.67 17.72
CA HIS A 77 20.95 6.47 19.11
C HIS A 77 19.44 6.41 19.26
N HIS A 78 18.67 7.08 18.40
CA HIS A 78 17.22 6.94 18.36
C HIS A 78 16.79 5.57 17.81
N ILE A 79 17.56 4.97 16.90
CA ILE A 79 17.25 3.65 16.31
C ILE A 79 17.50 2.55 17.32
N TYR A 80 18.62 2.55 18.04
CA TYR A 80 18.95 1.50 18.99
C TYR A 80 18.34 1.72 20.39
N SER A 81 17.61 2.79 20.64
CA SER A 81 16.85 2.98 21.88
C SER A 81 15.92 1.79 22.11
N LEU A 82 15.90 1.22 23.31
CA LEU A 82 15.09 0.08 23.68
C LEU A 82 13.60 0.34 23.44
N GLU A 83 13.14 1.58 23.75
CA GLU A 83 11.76 1.98 23.51
C GLU A 83 11.41 1.95 22.02
N THR A 84 12.31 2.47 21.17
CA THR A 84 12.08 2.47 19.71
C THR A 84 12.07 1.04 19.16
N LEU A 85 12.99 0.19 19.59
CA LEU A 85 13.03 -1.22 19.19
C LEU A 85 11.79 -1.97 19.68
N ARG A 86 11.36 -1.73 20.92
CA ARG A 86 10.14 -2.33 21.48
C ARG A 86 8.88 -1.89 20.70
N MET A 87 8.74 -0.59 20.41
CA MET A 87 7.66 -0.08 19.56
C MET A 87 7.70 -0.71 18.16
N ALA A 88 8.88 -0.84 17.58
CA ALA A 88 9.08 -1.50 16.29
C ALA A 88 8.62 -2.94 16.33
N TYR A 89 9.03 -3.74 17.32
CA TYR A 89 8.61 -5.14 17.50
C TYR A 89 7.08 -5.26 17.58
N PHE A 90 6.41 -4.49 18.44
CA PHE A 90 4.95 -4.54 18.59
C PHE A 90 4.18 -4.02 17.37
N SER A 91 4.82 -3.26 16.48
CA SER A 91 4.21 -2.81 15.22
C SER A 91 4.22 -3.86 14.12
N LEU A 92 4.99 -4.95 14.29
CA LEU A 92 5.08 -6.04 13.32
C LEU A 92 3.85 -6.95 13.42
N LYS A 93 3.55 -7.62 12.31
CA LYS A 93 2.50 -8.66 12.30
C LYS A 93 2.98 -9.89 13.06
N LYS A 94 2.19 -10.34 14.04
CA LYS A 94 2.51 -11.51 14.89
C LYS A 94 2.66 -12.81 14.08
N GLU A 95 1.85 -12.98 13.04
CA GLU A 95 1.81 -14.16 12.18
C GLU A 95 2.62 -13.95 10.87
N ALA A 96 3.57 -13.01 10.85
CA ALA A 96 4.42 -12.82 9.69
C ALA A 96 5.36 -14.00 9.52
N ALA A 97 5.59 -14.40 8.27
CA ALA A 97 6.53 -15.47 7.95
C ALA A 97 7.93 -15.20 8.50
N PRO A 98 8.61 -16.24 9.06
CA PRO A 98 9.98 -16.13 9.51
C PRO A 98 10.95 -15.94 8.33
N GLY A 99 12.08 -15.26 8.61
CA GLY A 99 13.16 -15.08 7.65
C GLY A 99 13.98 -16.34 7.42
N VAL A 100 15.25 -16.15 7.03
CA VAL A 100 16.21 -17.26 6.82
C VAL A 100 16.62 -17.98 8.10
N ASP A 101 16.43 -17.32 9.25
CA ASP A 101 16.78 -17.83 10.58
C ASP A 101 15.67 -18.63 11.24
N GLY A 102 14.49 -18.72 10.62
CA GLY A 102 13.34 -19.41 11.20
C GLY A 102 12.71 -18.69 12.40
N GLU A 103 13.26 -17.52 12.82
CA GLU A 103 12.80 -16.82 14.02
C GLU A 103 11.42 -16.22 13.83
N THR A 104 10.49 -16.54 14.77
CA THR A 104 9.12 -16.06 14.75
C THR A 104 8.89 -14.93 15.75
N TRP A 105 7.83 -14.14 15.53
CA TRP A 105 7.46 -13.07 16.45
C TRP A 105 7.19 -13.62 17.86
N ARG A 106 6.52 -14.78 17.99
CA ARG A 106 6.15 -15.38 19.29
C ARG A 106 7.38 -15.87 20.04
N HIS A 107 8.23 -16.65 19.40
CA HIS A 107 9.43 -17.21 20.02
C HIS A 107 10.40 -16.10 20.47
N TYR A 108 10.66 -15.09 19.63
CA TYR A 108 11.45 -13.93 20.00
C TYR A 108 10.86 -13.18 21.21
N GLY A 109 9.52 -13.16 21.31
CA GLY A 109 8.78 -12.51 22.38
C GLY A 109 8.89 -13.19 23.74
N GLU A 110 9.29 -14.46 23.81
CA GLU A 110 9.46 -15.21 25.07
C GLU A 110 10.57 -14.60 25.94
N GLN A 111 11.62 -14.06 25.31
CA GLN A 111 12.71 -13.36 25.98
C GLN A 111 12.92 -11.94 25.43
N LEU A 112 11.82 -11.22 25.19
CA LEU A 112 11.80 -9.96 24.44
C LEU A 112 12.84 -8.95 24.94
N GLU A 113 12.87 -8.68 26.25
CA GLU A 113 13.73 -7.63 26.80
C GLU A 113 15.22 -7.98 26.65
N VAL A 114 15.59 -9.23 26.89
CA VAL A 114 16.97 -9.72 26.72
C VAL A 114 17.39 -9.64 25.24
N ASN A 115 16.51 -10.08 24.35
CA ASN A 115 16.74 -10.04 22.91
C ASN A 115 16.89 -8.61 22.39
N LEU A 116 16.02 -7.69 22.83
CA LEU A 116 16.10 -6.28 22.43
C LEU A 116 17.33 -5.58 23.01
N GLN A 117 17.74 -5.89 24.24
CA GLN A 117 18.95 -5.35 24.84
C GLN A 117 20.19 -5.79 24.07
N ASN A 118 20.30 -7.10 23.77
CA ASN A 118 21.38 -7.62 22.94
C ASN A 118 21.44 -6.98 21.56
N LEU A 119 20.27 -6.82 20.90
CA LEU A 119 20.17 -6.16 19.60
C LEU A 119 20.60 -4.69 19.68
N SER A 120 20.16 -3.96 20.71
CA SER A 120 20.56 -2.57 20.97
C SER A 120 22.08 -2.43 21.12
N GLU A 121 22.70 -3.28 21.91
CA GLU A 121 24.15 -3.28 22.11
C GLU A 121 24.94 -3.60 20.83
N ARG A 122 24.48 -4.56 20.03
CA ARG A 122 25.08 -4.87 18.73
C ARG A 122 24.98 -3.70 17.77
N LEU A 123 23.85 -2.99 17.75
CA LEU A 123 23.66 -1.77 16.95
C LEU A 123 24.59 -0.65 17.43
N LYS A 124 24.67 -0.41 18.74
CA LYS A 124 25.53 0.61 19.35
C LYS A 124 27.01 0.40 19.03
N ARG A 125 27.50 -0.86 19.14
CA ARG A 125 28.89 -1.24 18.84
C ARG A 125 29.18 -1.41 17.35
N GLY A 126 28.17 -1.31 16.45
CA GLY A 126 28.31 -1.53 15.01
C GLY A 126 28.43 -3.01 14.60
N ALA A 127 28.27 -3.93 15.56
CA ALA A 127 28.39 -5.38 15.36
C ALA A 127 27.13 -6.01 14.73
N TYR A 128 26.05 -5.26 14.56
CA TYR A 128 24.84 -5.74 13.87
C TYR A 128 25.16 -6.11 12.42
N ARG A 129 24.66 -7.27 11.97
CA ARG A 129 24.78 -7.78 10.59
C ARG A 129 23.40 -8.12 10.06
N ALA A 130 23.03 -7.52 8.93
CA ALA A 130 21.82 -7.88 8.22
C ALA A 130 21.91 -9.29 7.64
N LYS A 131 20.83 -10.07 7.77
CA LYS A 131 20.74 -11.42 7.21
C LYS A 131 20.23 -11.38 5.77
N PRO A 132 20.58 -12.37 4.92
CA PRO A 132 20.01 -12.47 3.59
C PRO A 132 18.48 -12.54 3.64
N VAL A 133 17.83 -12.04 2.61
CA VAL A 133 16.37 -12.04 2.50
C VAL A 133 15.92 -13.34 1.85
N ARG A 134 14.99 -14.08 2.46
CA ARG A 134 14.45 -15.31 1.89
C ARG A 134 13.48 -14.99 0.76
N ARG A 135 13.75 -15.50 -0.44
CA ARG A 135 12.88 -15.31 -1.62
C ARG A 135 11.63 -16.18 -1.53
N VAL A 136 10.49 -15.61 -1.84
CA VAL A 136 9.20 -16.30 -1.98
C VAL A 136 8.46 -15.73 -3.19
N TYR A 137 7.81 -16.58 -3.95
CA TYR A 137 7.07 -16.16 -5.14
C TYR A 137 5.56 -16.17 -4.88
N ILE A 138 4.88 -15.11 -5.31
CA ILE A 138 3.42 -14.99 -5.23
C ILE A 138 2.84 -14.83 -6.62
N PRO A 139 1.79 -15.60 -6.96
CA PRO A 139 1.14 -15.47 -8.25
C PRO A 139 0.47 -14.11 -8.40
N LYS A 140 0.71 -13.45 -9.55
CA LYS A 140 -0.04 -12.27 -9.98
C LYS A 140 -1.33 -12.67 -10.67
N ALA A 141 -2.29 -11.73 -10.75
CA ALA A 141 -3.55 -11.94 -11.46
C ALA A 141 -3.39 -12.21 -12.98
N ASP A 142 -2.22 -11.88 -13.54
CA ASP A 142 -1.86 -12.12 -14.94
C ASP A 142 -1.11 -13.46 -15.16
N GLY A 143 -1.00 -14.31 -14.13
CA GLY A 143 -0.30 -15.59 -14.17
C GLY A 143 1.22 -15.51 -13.94
N ARG A 144 1.81 -14.33 -13.98
CA ARG A 144 3.23 -14.14 -13.64
C ARG A 144 3.45 -14.25 -12.13
N GLN A 145 4.67 -14.54 -11.73
CA GLN A 145 5.06 -14.57 -10.32
C GLN A 145 5.65 -13.23 -9.88
N ARG A 146 5.35 -12.82 -8.65
CA ARG A 146 5.97 -11.67 -8.01
C ARG A 146 6.98 -12.16 -6.98
N PRO A 147 8.27 -11.86 -7.14
CA PRO A 147 9.26 -12.20 -6.14
C PRO A 147 9.06 -11.30 -4.90
N LEU A 148 8.96 -11.91 -3.74
CA LEU A 148 8.96 -11.22 -2.45
C LEU A 148 10.13 -11.65 -1.61
N GLY A 149 10.65 -10.72 -0.82
CA GLY A 149 11.71 -10.96 0.12
C GLY A 149 11.18 -10.99 1.55
N VAL A 150 11.35 -12.11 2.24
CA VAL A 150 11.05 -12.23 3.67
C VAL A 150 12.32 -11.98 4.47
N THR A 151 12.39 -10.83 5.13
CA THR A 151 13.51 -10.43 5.99
C THR A 151 13.45 -11.15 7.34
N ALA A 152 14.60 -11.36 7.99
CA ALA A 152 14.69 -11.88 9.34
C ALA A 152 13.96 -10.97 10.34
N LEU A 153 13.54 -11.52 11.48
CA LEU A 153 12.71 -10.75 12.43
C LEU A 153 13.49 -9.56 13.02
N GLU A 154 14.73 -9.75 13.42
CA GLU A 154 15.57 -8.65 13.94
C GLU A 154 15.77 -7.56 12.87
N ASP A 155 15.96 -7.93 11.60
CA ASP A 155 16.08 -6.97 10.52
C ASP A 155 14.77 -6.19 10.33
N LYS A 156 13.59 -6.84 10.46
CA LYS A 156 12.30 -6.15 10.44
C LYS A 156 12.20 -5.14 11.60
N ILE A 157 12.66 -5.50 12.80
CA ILE A 157 12.65 -4.61 13.98
C ILE A 157 13.53 -3.39 13.73
N VAL A 158 14.79 -3.61 13.33
CA VAL A 158 15.75 -2.51 13.10
C VAL A 158 15.33 -1.62 11.95
N GLN A 159 14.86 -2.19 10.85
CA GLN A 159 14.32 -1.44 9.72
C GLN A 159 13.11 -0.62 10.13
N ARG A 160 12.19 -1.17 10.93
CA ARG A 160 11.03 -0.44 11.42
C ARG A 160 11.42 0.70 12.35
N ALA A 161 12.36 0.48 13.26
CA ALA A 161 12.91 1.52 14.14
C ALA A 161 13.55 2.65 13.31
N ALA A 162 14.34 2.31 12.30
CA ALA A 162 14.93 3.30 11.39
C ALA A 162 13.87 4.09 10.59
N VAL A 163 12.81 3.43 10.15
CA VAL A 163 11.68 4.09 9.45
C VAL A 163 11.03 5.14 10.34
N GLU A 164 10.82 4.88 11.64
CA GLU A 164 10.25 5.88 12.55
C GLU A 164 11.15 7.12 12.68
N VAL A 165 12.47 6.92 12.79
CA VAL A 165 13.44 8.02 12.87
C VAL A 165 13.50 8.81 11.56
N LEU A 166 13.58 8.12 10.42
CA LEU A 166 13.68 8.77 9.12
C LEU A 166 12.38 9.47 8.71
N ASN A 167 11.21 8.94 9.11
CA ASN A 167 9.92 9.61 8.90
C ASN A 167 9.84 10.95 9.63
N ALA A 168 10.52 11.11 10.78
CA ALA A 168 10.57 12.41 11.47
C ALA A 168 11.22 13.50 10.60
N ILE A 169 12.08 13.11 9.66
CA ILE A 169 12.76 14.00 8.72
C ILE A 169 11.99 14.11 7.41
N TYR A 170 11.83 12.99 6.68
CA TYR A 170 11.34 12.98 5.30
C TYR A 170 9.85 13.33 5.16
N GLU A 171 9.01 13.08 6.17
CA GLU A 171 7.62 13.54 6.15
C GLU A 171 7.50 15.06 6.11
N THR A 172 8.53 15.78 6.55
CA THR A 172 8.57 17.24 6.42
C THR A 172 8.94 17.67 4.99
N ASP A 173 9.63 16.84 4.23
CA ASP A 173 10.14 17.14 2.89
C ASP A 173 9.20 16.68 1.77
N PHE A 174 8.53 15.54 1.96
CA PHE A 174 7.64 14.98 0.95
C PHE A 174 6.52 15.93 0.54
N LEU A 175 6.28 16.02 -0.76
CA LEU A 175 5.28 16.92 -1.32
C LEU A 175 3.85 16.42 -1.10
N GLY A 176 2.89 17.35 -1.13
CA GLY A 176 1.49 17.09 -0.80
C GLY A 176 0.78 16.11 -1.73
N PHE A 177 1.24 15.95 -2.97
CA PHE A 177 0.67 15.05 -3.97
C PHE A 177 1.21 13.61 -3.91
N SER A 178 2.15 13.32 -3.00
CA SER A 178 2.65 11.96 -2.71
C SER A 178 1.88 11.36 -1.54
N TYR A 179 1.29 10.17 -1.71
CA TYR A 179 0.39 9.55 -0.73
C TYR A 179 0.84 8.17 -0.27
N GLY A 180 1.46 7.35 -1.14
CA GLY A 180 1.77 5.96 -0.85
C GLY A 180 2.75 5.77 0.29
N PHE A 181 2.48 4.82 1.19
CA PHE A 181 3.35 4.40 2.30
C PHE A 181 3.73 5.52 3.29
N ARG A 182 2.99 6.59 3.33
CA ARG A 182 3.23 7.72 4.24
C ARG A 182 2.28 7.70 5.44
N PRO A 183 2.77 8.03 6.66
CA PRO A 183 1.92 8.17 7.84
C PRO A 183 0.80 9.19 7.63
N GLY A 184 -0.43 8.86 8.04
CA GLY A 184 -1.59 9.74 7.91
C GLY A 184 -2.10 9.94 6.48
N ARG A 185 -1.51 9.27 5.47
CA ARG A 185 -1.97 9.28 4.08
C ARG A 185 -2.63 7.96 3.70
N SER A 186 -3.62 8.02 2.82
CA SER A 186 -4.38 6.84 2.39
C SER A 186 -4.66 6.83 0.90
N GLN A 187 -5.02 5.65 0.39
CA GLN A 187 -5.46 5.47 -1.00
C GLN A 187 -6.67 6.35 -1.32
N HIS A 188 -7.61 6.47 -0.38
CA HIS A 188 -8.81 7.28 -0.60
C HIS A 188 -8.51 8.78 -0.68
N GLN A 189 -7.49 9.27 0.04
CA GLN A 189 -7.05 10.65 -0.12
C GLN A 189 -6.42 10.90 -1.49
N ALA A 190 -5.63 9.94 -2.01
CA ALA A 190 -5.08 10.02 -3.37
C ALA A 190 -6.20 10.00 -4.43
N LEU A 191 -7.17 9.08 -4.28
CA LEU A 191 -8.35 8.99 -5.16
C LEU A 191 -9.20 10.26 -5.14
N ASP A 192 -9.36 10.88 -3.97
CA ASP A 192 -10.14 12.12 -3.82
C ASP A 192 -9.39 13.32 -4.40
N ALA A 193 -8.07 13.39 -4.22
CA ALA A 193 -7.24 14.42 -4.84
C ALA A 193 -7.29 14.34 -6.38
N LEU A 194 -7.19 13.11 -6.92
CA LEU A 194 -7.32 12.88 -8.36
C LEU A 194 -8.70 13.31 -8.87
N TYR A 195 -9.77 12.85 -8.23
CA TYR A 195 -11.13 13.20 -8.60
C TYR A 195 -11.37 14.71 -8.58
N THR A 196 -10.96 15.37 -7.49
CA THR A 196 -11.10 16.82 -7.34
C THR A 196 -10.31 17.56 -8.41
N GLY A 197 -9.05 17.16 -8.64
CA GLY A 197 -8.21 17.77 -9.65
C GLY A 197 -8.81 17.66 -11.06
N LEU A 198 -9.29 16.48 -11.45
CA LEU A 198 -9.93 16.23 -12.75
C LEU A 198 -11.18 17.10 -12.96
N LEU A 199 -11.94 17.40 -11.91
CA LEU A 199 -13.15 18.20 -12.01
C LEU A 199 -12.92 19.72 -11.94
N THR A 200 -11.86 20.18 -11.25
CA THR A 200 -11.69 21.60 -10.92
C THR A 200 -10.56 22.29 -11.69
N ARG A 201 -9.68 21.54 -12.37
CA ARG A 201 -8.43 22.06 -12.95
C ARG A 201 -8.39 22.07 -14.48
N LYS A 202 -9.53 22.01 -15.17
CA LYS A 202 -9.62 22.02 -16.65
C LYS A 202 -8.74 20.96 -17.32
N VAL A 203 -8.64 19.77 -16.69
CA VAL A 203 -7.85 18.67 -17.25
C VAL A 203 -8.57 18.09 -18.47
N ASN A 204 -7.83 17.96 -19.59
CA ASN A 204 -8.28 17.35 -20.83
C ASN A 204 -7.47 16.11 -21.22
N TRP A 205 -6.26 15.97 -20.68
CA TRP A 205 -5.34 14.88 -20.97
C TRP A 205 -4.86 14.25 -19.68
N VAL A 206 -4.90 12.93 -19.60
CA VAL A 206 -4.37 12.16 -18.47
C VAL A 206 -3.21 11.31 -18.94
N LEU A 207 -2.08 11.44 -18.25
CA LEU A 207 -0.91 10.59 -18.40
C LEU A 207 -0.88 9.61 -17.23
N ASP A 208 -1.18 8.34 -17.56
CA ASP A 208 -1.10 7.19 -16.65
C ASP A 208 0.31 6.59 -16.76
N LEU A 209 1.10 6.67 -15.69
CA LEU A 209 2.51 6.28 -15.66
C LEU A 209 2.72 4.98 -14.88
N ASP A 210 3.44 4.04 -15.47
CA ASP A 210 3.92 2.83 -14.83
C ASP A 210 5.46 2.78 -14.95
N ILE A 211 6.16 2.64 -13.82
CA ILE A 211 7.61 2.48 -13.81
C ILE A 211 7.93 0.99 -13.89
N ARG A 212 8.72 0.59 -14.88
CA ARG A 212 9.07 -0.81 -15.11
C ARG A 212 9.96 -1.33 -13.97
N GLY A 213 9.46 -2.35 -13.23
CA GLY A 213 10.26 -3.04 -12.22
C GLY A 213 10.88 -2.11 -11.17
N PHE A 214 10.18 -1.06 -10.74
CA PHE A 214 10.72 0.02 -9.91
C PHE A 214 11.57 -0.46 -8.73
N PHE A 215 11.07 -1.41 -7.94
CA PHE A 215 11.78 -1.94 -6.78
C PHE A 215 13.00 -2.79 -7.16
N ASP A 216 13.04 -3.34 -8.35
CA ASP A 216 14.10 -4.22 -8.83
C ASP A 216 15.26 -3.43 -9.47
N HIS A 217 15.01 -2.20 -9.95
CA HIS A 217 16.00 -1.34 -10.64
C HIS A 217 16.42 -0.10 -9.85
N LEU A 218 16.16 -0.07 -8.56
CA LEU A 218 16.48 1.04 -7.70
C LEU A 218 18.00 1.10 -7.46
N SER A 219 18.70 2.09 -8.00
CA SER A 219 20.15 2.22 -7.86
C SER A 219 20.55 2.48 -6.41
N HIS A 220 21.37 1.60 -5.83
CA HIS A 220 21.90 1.73 -4.47
C HIS A 220 22.76 3.00 -4.33
N GLU A 221 23.56 3.33 -5.34
CA GLU A 221 24.41 4.52 -5.33
C GLU A 221 23.60 5.81 -5.24
N TRP A 222 22.58 5.97 -6.11
CA TRP A 222 21.71 7.13 -6.09
C TRP A 222 20.88 7.20 -4.81
N LEU A 223 20.37 6.06 -4.32
CA LEU A 223 19.62 6.04 -3.07
C LEU A 223 20.46 6.53 -1.90
N VAL A 224 21.70 6.07 -1.78
CA VAL A 224 22.62 6.51 -0.73
C VAL A 224 22.89 8.01 -0.84
N LYS A 225 23.19 8.52 -2.04
CA LYS A 225 23.37 9.96 -2.29
C LYS A 225 22.13 10.77 -1.86
N PHE A 226 20.93 10.30 -2.18
CA PHE A 226 19.69 10.98 -1.79
C PHE A 226 19.47 10.97 -0.27
N ILE A 227 19.81 9.87 0.39
CA ILE A 227 19.73 9.80 1.86
C ILE A 227 20.71 10.79 2.51
N GLU A 228 21.93 10.89 2.00
CA GLU A 228 22.98 11.77 2.50
C GLU A 228 22.63 13.26 2.38
N HIS A 229 21.67 13.65 1.56
CA HIS A 229 21.17 15.03 1.55
C HIS A 229 20.60 15.48 2.90
N ARG A 230 20.03 14.54 3.68
CA ARG A 230 19.42 14.85 4.97
C ARG A 230 20.09 14.12 6.14
N VAL A 231 20.75 12.99 5.88
CA VAL A 231 21.36 12.11 6.90
C VAL A 231 22.87 12.14 6.74
N ALA A 232 23.54 12.85 7.67
CA ALA A 232 25.00 12.89 7.75
C ALA A 232 25.57 11.88 8.76
N ASP A 233 24.71 11.17 9.53
CA ASP A 233 25.14 10.07 10.41
C ASP A 233 25.58 8.88 9.57
N ARG A 234 26.90 8.76 9.35
CA ARG A 234 27.49 7.69 8.54
C ARG A 234 27.13 6.29 9.05
N ARG A 235 26.81 6.13 10.34
CA ARG A 235 26.43 4.84 10.92
C ARG A 235 25.05 4.43 10.44
N VAL A 236 24.10 5.37 10.31
CA VAL A 236 22.78 5.13 9.75
C VAL A 236 22.88 4.85 8.26
N VAL A 237 23.69 5.58 7.51
CA VAL A 237 23.94 5.31 6.08
C VAL A 237 24.50 3.90 5.89
N ARG A 238 25.52 3.50 6.66
CA ARG A 238 26.07 2.14 6.64
C ARG A 238 25.03 1.07 7.01
N LEU A 239 24.12 1.37 7.92
CA LEU A 239 23.04 0.45 8.30
C LEU A 239 22.12 0.19 7.11
N ILE A 240 21.75 1.22 6.37
CA ILE A 240 20.94 1.10 5.14
C ILE A 240 21.72 0.32 4.07
N GLN A 241 22.99 0.61 3.88
CA GLN A 241 23.85 -0.13 2.95
C GLN A 241 23.96 -1.62 3.32
N LYS A 242 24.01 -1.97 4.62
CA LYS A 242 23.98 -3.37 5.06
C LYS A 242 22.70 -4.09 4.60
N TRP A 243 21.54 -3.44 4.64
CA TRP A 243 20.29 -4.03 4.16
C TRP A 243 20.26 -4.17 2.64
N LEU A 244 20.72 -3.18 1.90
CA LEU A 244 20.79 -3.21 0.43
C LEU A 244 21.73 -4.33 -0.06
N ASN A 245 22.84 -4.56 0.65
CA ASN A 245 23.86 -5.55 0.32
C ASN A 245 23.66 -6.91 1.00
N ALA A 246 22.59 -7.12 1.77
CA ALA A 246 22.35 -8.38 2.50
C ALA A 246 22.24 -9.59 1.56
N GLY A 247 21.80 -9.35 0.33
CA GLY A 247 21.55 -10.37 -0.68
C GLY A 247 20.25 -11.12 -0.46
N VAL A 248 19.97 -12.03 -1.37
CA VAL A 248 18.77 -12.86 -1.36
C VAL A 248 19.18 -14.32 -1.27
N LEU A 249 18.48 -15.09 -0.44
CA LEU A 249 18.59 -16.55 -0.39
C LEU A 249 17.45 -17.15 -1.20
N GLU A 250 17.79 -17.85 -2.28
CA GLU A 250 16.88 -18.53 -3.18
C GLU A 250 17.39 -19.95 -3.43
N ASP A 251 16.56 -20.95 -3.22
CA ASP A 251 16.91 -22.38 -3.39
C ASP A 251 18.24 -22.78 -2.70
N GLY A 252 18.47 -22.27 -1.48
CA GLY A 252 19.68 -22.53 -0.72
C GLY A 252 20.93 -21.77 -1.17
N LYS A 253 20.86 -21.00 -2.27
CA LYS A 253 21.98 -20.21 -2.79
C LYS A 253 21.82 -18.74 -2.45
N ARG A 254 22.92 -18.12 -1.99
CA ARG A 254 22.95 -16.66 -1.74
C ARG A 254 23.29 -15.94 -3.03
N ILE A 255 22.37 -15.10 -3.47
CA ILE A 255 22.52 -14.25 -4.65
C ILE A 255 22.82 -12.82 -4.16
N ARG A 256 23.90 -12.23 -4.66
CA ARG A 256 24.20 -10.83 -4.43
C ARG A 256 23.32 -9.97 -5.32
N VAL A 257 22.73 -8.93 -4.76
CA VAL A 257 21.87 -7.98 -5.48
C VAL A 257 22.60 -6.65 -5.54
N GLU A 258 22.91 -6.17 -6.73
CA GLU A 258 23.64 -4.91 -6.95
C GLU A 258 22.70 -3.71 -7.12
N GLU A 259 21.46 -3.97 -7.51
CA GLU A 259 20.39 -2.98 -7.68
C GLU A 259 19.11 -3.45 -7.01
N GLY A 260 18.22 -2.52 -6.75
CA GLY A 260 16.91 -2.81 -6.18
C GLY A 260 16.87 -2.89 -4.66
N THR A 261 15.65 -2.91 -4.15
CA THR A 261 15.39 -3.15 -2.72
C THR A 261 14.49 -4.38 -2.61
N PRO A 262 14.72 -5.27 -1.61
CA PRO A 262 13.86 -6.43 -1.43
C PRO A 262 12.40 -6.02 -1.29
N GLN A 263 11.54 -6.47 -2.22
CA GLN A 263 10.11 -6.28 -2.07
C GLN A 263 9.64 -7.07 -0.84
N GLY A 264 9.32 -6.38 0.27
CA GLY A 264 8.93 -7.00 1.55
C GLY A 264 9.73 -6.54 2.76
N GLY A 265 10.83 -5.83 2.57
CA GLY A 265 11.56 -5.18 3.67
C GLY A 265 10.74 -4.05 4.30
N SER A 266 10.80 -3.91 5.64
CA SER A 266 10.06 -2.85 6.35
C SER A 266 10.52 -1.43 5.98
N ALA A 267 11.77 -1.25 5.55
CA ALA A 267 12.33 0.05 5.14
C ALA A 267 12.10 0.35 3.65
N SER A 268 11.89 -0.65 2.79
CA SER A 268 11.82 -0.48 1.33
C SER A 268 10.78 0.55 0.88
N PRO A 269 9.58 0.65 1.47
CA PRO A 269 8.58 1.66 1.08
C PRO A 269 9.03 3.10 1.33
N LEU A 270 9.71 3.36 2.45
CA LEU A 270 10.25 4.68 2.75
C LEU A 270 11.41 5.02 1.81
N LEU A 271 12.34 4.09 1.61
CA LEU A 271 13.49 4.27 0.72
C LEU A 271 13.05 4.53 -0.72
N ALA A 272 12.03 3.82 -1.18
CA ALA A 272 11.37 4.04 -2.47
C ALA A 272 10.76 5.45 -2.58
N ASN A 273 10.10 5.93 -1.52
CA ASN A 273 9.57 7.28 -1.49
C ASN A 273 10.67 8.35 -1.47
N VAL A 274 11.79 8.12 -0.77
CA VAL A 274 12.96 9.01 -0.78
C VAL A 274 13.53 9.08 -2.19
N TYR A 275 13.68 7.94 -2.86
CA TYR A 275 14.17 7.89 -4.23
C TYR A 275 13.29 8.70 -5.20
N LEU A 276 11.99 8.42 -5.21
CA LEU A 276 11.05 9.13 -6.07
C LEU A 276 10.89 10.60 -5.71
N HIS A 277 11.09 10.98 -4.45
CA HIS A 277 11.09 12.38 -4.05
C HIS A 277 12.14 13.20 -4.80
N TYR A 278 13.38 12.70 -4.89
CA TYR A 278 14.47 13.40 -5.59
C TYR A 278 14.42 13.20 -7.11
N VAL A 279 14.07 12.01 -7.58
CA VAL A 279 14.04 11.72 -9.01
C VAL A 279 12.83 12.36 -9.68
N PHE A 280 11.66 12.24 -9.06
CA PHE A 280 10.37 12.61 -9.67
C PHE A 280 9.74 13.84 -9.02
N ASP A 281 9.44 13.80 -7.70
CA ASP A 281 8.56 14.79 -7.06
C ASP A 281 9.09 16.22 -7.18
N LEU A 282 10.34 16.45 -6.83
CA LEU A 282 10.95 17.80 -6.89
C LEU A 282 11.05 18.30 -8.33
N TRP A 283 11.41 17.41 -9.25
CA TRP A 283 11.51 17.76 -10.66
C TRP A 283 10.14 18.10 -11.26
N VAL A 284 9.14 17.27 -11.04
CA VAL A 284 7.77 17.51 -11.53
C VAL A 284 7.21 18.82 -10.98
N GLN A 285 7.46 19.11 -9.69
CA GLN A 285 7.04 20.37 -9.08
C GLN A 285 7.72 21.59 -9.74
N ALA A 286 9.01 21.48 -10.07
CA ALA A 286 9.74 22.52 -10.77
C ALA A 286 9.25 22.67 -12.22
N TRP A 287 9.03 21.55 -12.91
CA TRP A 287 8.50 21.52 -14.27
C TRP A 287 7.13 22.17 -14.37
N ARG A 288 6.21 21.81 -13.48
CA ARG A 288 4.86 22.39 -13.40
C ARG A 288 4.88 23.91 -13.24
N ARG A 289 5.85 24.43 -12.48
CA ARG A 289 5.95 25.88 -12.24
C ARG A 289 6.62 26.66 -13.38
N LYS A 290 7.55 26.02 -14.09
CA LYS A 290 8.42 26.72 -15.04
C LYS A 290 8.08 26.48 -16.51
N ARG A 291 7.42 25.35 -16.82
CA ARG A 291 7.25 24.89 -18.20
C ARG A 291 5.80 24.66 -18.60
N ALA A 292 4.91 24.30 -17.66
CA ALA A 292 3.52 24.07 -17.99
C ALA A 292 2.85 25.40 -18.40
N HIS A 293 2.22 25.39 -19.56
CA HIS A 293 1.43 26.51 -20.08
C HIS A 293 0.00 26.48 -19.53
N GLY A 294 -0.56 25.28 -19.35
CA GLY A 294 -1.87 25.04 -18.79
C GLY A 294 -1.86 24.49 -17.36
N ASN A 295 -3.07 24.21 -16.86
CA ASN A 295 -3.21 23.58 -15.56
C ASN A 295 -2.65 22.15 -15.57
N MET A 296 -1.96 21.79 -14.52
CA MET A 296 -1.41 20.45 -14.33
C MET A 296 -1.71 19.93 -12.92
N ILE A 297 -2.21 18.71 -12.82
CA ILE A 297 -2.41 17.98 -11.56
C ILE A 297 -1.44 16.81 -11.47
N ILE A 298 -1.07 16.44 -10.24
CA ILE A 298 -0.14 15.37 -9.95
C ILE A 298 -0.71 14.58 -8.78
N VAL A 299 -0.80 13.25 -8.92
CA VAL A 299 -1.16 12.34 -7.83
C VAL A 299 -0.25 11.12 -7.91
N ARG A 300 0.52 10.87 -6.86
CA ARG A 300 1.43 9.73 -6.76
C ARG A 300 1.11 8.88 -5.53
N PHE A 301 0.95 7.59 -5.75
CA PHE A 301 0.83 6.59 -4.70
C PHE A 301 1.93 5.52 -4.88
N ALA A 302 3.05 5.66 -4.19
CA ALA A 302 4.28 4.91 -4.42
C ALA A 302 4.76 5.08 -5.88
N ASP A 303 4.83 3.99 -6.65
CA ASP A 303 5.17 3.92 -8.06
C ASP A 303 3.96 4.12 -9.00
N ASP A 304 2.73 4.05 -8.49
CA ASP A 304 1.52 4.38 -9.26
C ASP A 304 1.37 5.91 -9.37
N ILE A 305 1.45 6.46 -10.57
CA ILE A 305 1.46 7.90 -10.83
C ILE A 305 0.43 8.27 -11.88
N VAL A 306 -0.40 9.26 -11.58
CA VAL A 306 -1.34 9.84 -12.54
C VAL A 306 -1.14 11.35 -12.59
N LEU A 307 -0.98 11.87 -13.81
CA LEU A 307 -0.90 13.30 -14.07
C LEU A 307 -2.06 13.72 -14.99
N GLY A 308 -2.56 14.93 -14.76
CA GLY A 308 -3.54 15.52 -15.66
C GLY A 308 -3.03 16.83 -16.20
N PHE A 309 -3.28 17.09 -17.48
CA PHE A 309 -2.85 18.27 -18.20
C PHE A 309 -4.04 18.93 -18.87
N GLN A 310 -4.01 20.24 -18.95
CA GLN A 310 -4.97 21.00 -19.74
C GLN A 310 -4.63 20.91 -21.22
N GLU A 311 -3.34 21.10 -21.57
CA GLU A 311 -2.83 21.12 -22.94
C GLU A 311 -2.14 19.80 -23.32
N LYS A 312 -2.39 19.31 -24.55
CA LYS A 312 -1.74 18.09 -25.06
C LYS A 312 -0.24 18.28 -25.26
N SER A 313 0.16 19.43 -25.77
CA SER A 313 1.56 19.79 -25.97
C SER A 313 2.37 19.69 -24.68
N ASP A 314 1.82 20.18 -23.55
CA ASP A 314 2.45 20.06 -22.24
C ASP A 314 2.63 18.60 -21.85
N ALA A 315 1.63 17.75 -22.09
CA ALA A 315 1.69 16.33 -21.76
C ALA A 315 2.72 15.57 -22.58
N ASP A 316 2.79 15.84 -23.90
CA ASP A 316 3.76 15.21 -24.80
C ASP A 316 5.20 15.64 -24.46
N GLN A 317 5.43 16.94 -24.26
CA GLN A 317 6.73 17.48 -23.84
C GLN A 317 7.15 16.89 -22.47
N PHE A 318 6.25 16.89 -21.51
CA PHE A 318 6.49 16.33 -20.17
C PHE A 318 6.90 14.86 -20.26
N ARG A 319 6.19 14.05 -21.05
CA ARG A 319 6.49 12.62 -21.23
C ARG A 319 7.88 12.40 -21.79
N ALA A 320 8.27 13.16 -22.81
CA ALA A 320 9.59 13.07 -23.41
C ALA A 320 10.71 13.42 -22.40
N GLU A 321 10.58 14.57 -21.72
CA GLU A 321 11.58 15.02 -20.73
C GLU A 321 11.64 14.10 -19.51
N LEU A 322 10.49 13.55 -19.07
CA LEU A 322 10.44 12.58 -17.97
C LEU A 322 11.17 11.29 -18.34
N THR A 323 11.01 10.80 -19.57
CA THR A 323 11.69 9.59 -20.04
C THR A 323 13.20 9.75 -19.94
N GLU A 324 13.75 10.88 -20.43
CA GLU A 324 15.17 11.17 -20.32
C GLU A 324 15.63 11.30 -18.86
N ARG A 325 14.80 11.94 -18.02
CA ARG A 325 15.12 12.07 -16.62
C ARG A 325 15.16 10.72 -15.90
N MET A 326 14.20 9.84 -16.13
CA MET A 326 14.15 8.52 -15.50
C MET A 326 15.37 7.68 -15.84
N ARG A 327 15.83 7.71 -17.10
CA ARG A 327 17.05 7.01 -17.55
C ARG A 327 18.30 7.44 -16.78
N LYS A 328 18.45 8.74 -16.47
CA LYS A 328 19.59 9.26 -15.67
C LYS A 328 19.69 8.64 -14.28
N PHE A 329 18.58 8.12 -13.76
CA PHE A 329 18.49 7.49 -12.46
C PHE A 329 18.16 6.00 -12.54
N HIS A 330 18.55 5.34 -13.65
CA HIS A 330 18.38 3.89 -13.86
C HIS A 330 16.93 3.41 -13.78
N LEU A 331 15.96 4.29 -14.07
CA LEU A 331 14.55 3.94 -14.14
C LEU A 331 14.04 4.02 -15.57
N GLU A 332 13.07 3.18 -15.90
CA GLU A 332 12.43 3.13 -17.21
C GLU A 332 10.91 3.20 -17.06
N LEU A 333 10.26 4.02 -17.90
CA LEU A 333 8.81 4.00 -18.03
C LEU A 333 8.39 2.76 -18.81
N HIS A 334 7.33 2.07 -18.32
CA HIS A 334 6.83 0.88 -19.02
C HIS A 334 6.16 1.30 -20.34
N PRO A 335 6.66 0.87 -21.51
CA PRO A 335 6.21 1.40 -22.80
C PRO A 335 4.74 1.13 -23.09
N GLU A 336 4.25 -0.06 -22.75
CA GLU A 336 2.84 -0.46 -23.03
C GLU A 336 1.83 0.03 -22.01
N LYS A 337 2.25 0.31 -20.77
CA LYS A 337 1.34 0.73 -19.70
C LYS A 337 1.33 2.22 -19.47
N THR A 338 2.40 2.93 -19.85
CA THR A 338 2.42 4.38 -19.82
C THR A 338 1.60 4.92 -20.98
N ARG A 339 0.44 5.53 -20.69
CA ARG A 339 -0.51 5.96 -21.70
C ARG A 339 -0.92 7.41 -21.51
N LEU A 340 -0.94 8.16 -22.61
CA LEU A 340 -1.55 9.47 -22.68
C LEU A 340 -2.98 9.33 -23.25
N LEU A 341 -3.97 9.76 -22.48
CA LEU A 341 -5.39 9.56 -22.78
C LEU A 341 -6.10 10.92 -22.86
N GLU A 342 -7.00 11.08 -23.82
CA GLU A 342 -7.95 12.18 -23.81
C GLU A 342 -9.01 11.92 -22.74
N PHE A 343 -8.98 12.68 -21.65
CA PHE A 343 -9.79 12.44 -20.47
C PHE A 343 -10.16 13.75 -19.77
N GLY A 344 -11.40 14.19 -19.94
CA GLY A 344 -11.87 15.44 -19.37
C GLY A 344 -13.26 15.83 -19.84
N PRO A 345 -13.68 17.08 -19.56
CA PRO A 345 -15.01 17.56 -19.94
C PRO A 345 -15.29 17.48 -21.44
N HIS A 346 -14.27 17.71 -22.25
CA HIS A 346 -14.40 17.74 -23.72
C HIS A 346 -14.24 16.35 -24.37
N ALA A 347 -13.64 15.38 -23.69
CA ALA A 347 -13.34 14.08 -24.27
C ALA A 347 -14.58 13.33 -24.81
N ILE A 348 -15.76 13.50 -24.18
CA ILE A 348 -17.00 12.85 -24.62
C ILE A 348 -17.49 13.45 -25.95
N ASP A 349 -17.45 14.76 -26.07
CA ASP A 349 -17.97 15.48 -27.23
C ASP A 349 -16.95 15.43 -28.39
N SER A 350 -15.66 15.57 -28.11
CA SER A 350 -14.55 15.43 -29.05
C SER A 350 -14.57 14.08 -29.76
N ARG A 351 -14.60 12.98 -28.99
CA ARG A 351 -14.63 11.63 -29.56
C ARG A 351 -15.91 11.32 -30.34
N LYS A 352 -17.05 11.86 -29.87
CA LYS A 352 -18.31 11.76 -30.63
C LYS A 352 -18.20 12.47 -31.97
N TRP A 353 -17.60 13.65 -32.02
CA TRP A 353 -17.37 14.41 -33.24
C TRP A 353 -16.49 13.65 -34.25
N HIS A 354 -15.42 13.00 -33.74
CA HIS A 354 -14.51 12.22 -34.58
C HIS A 354 -15.00 10.78 -34.88
N GLY A 355 -16.17 10.38 -34.39
CA GLY A 355 -16.68 9.02 -34.59
C GLY A 355 -15.94 7.92 -33.82
N GLU A 356 -15.10 8.27 -32.83
CA GLU A 356 -14.23 7.35 -32.11
C GLU A 356 -14.89 6.60 -30.93
N GLY A 357 -16.17 6.76 -30.73
CA GLY A 357 -16.91 6.06 -29.67
C GLY A 357 -16.73 6.69 -28.26
N LYS A 358 -16.72 5.86 -27.22
CA LYS A 358 -16.62 6.35 -25.83
C LYS A 358 -15.19 6.76 -25.47
N PRO A 359 -15.00 7.77 -24.57
CA PRO A 359 -13.69 8.13 -24.06
C PRO A 359 -12.95 6.93 -23.45
N GLU A 360 -11.64 6.95 -23.56
CA GLU A 360 -10.79 5.95 -22.91
C GLU A 360 -10.90 6.02 -21.40
N THR A 361 -10.48 4.94 -20.75
CA THR A 361 -10.53 4.80 -19.31
C THR A 361 -9.16 4.43 -18.78
N PHE A 362 -8.85 4.79 -17.55
CA PHE A 362 -7.64 4.37 -16.88
C PHE A 362 -7.94 3.76 -15.50
N ASN A 363 -6.98 2.99 -15.00
CA ASN A 363 -7.10 2.31 -13.72
C ASN A 363 -6.17 2.95 -12.71
N PHE A 364 -6.70 3.32 -11.53
CA PHE A 364 -5.89 3.83 -10.44
C PHE A 364 -6.41 3.30 -9.10
N LEU A 365 -5.53 2.74 -8.28
CA LEU A 365 -5.81 2.23 -6.93
C LEU A 365 -7.09 1.38 -6.83
N GLY A 366 -7.25 0.43 -7.73
CA GLY A 366 -8.38 -0.52 -7.69
C GLY A 366 -9.66 -0.05 -8.36
N PHE A 367 -9.67 1.15 -8.92
CA PHE A 367 -10.82 1.72 -9.62
C PHE A 367 -10.51 2.03 -11.08
N THR A 368 -11.48 1.76 -11.95
CA THR A 368 -11.51 2.29 -13.31
C THR A 368 -12.18 3.66 -13.31
N HIS A 369 -11.48 4.66 -13.83
CA HIS A 369 -11.96 6.03 -13.98
C HIS A 369 -12.56 6.21 -15.36
N ILE A 370 -13.78 6.75 -15.42
CA ILE A 370 -14.60 6.84 -16.64
C ILE A 370 -15.19 8.24 -16.75
N CYS A 371 -15.04 8.89 -17.91
CA CYS A 371 -15.72 10.13 -18.23
C CYS A 371 -17.23 9.92 -18.41
N VAL A 372 -18.04 10.64 -17.65
CA VAL A 372 -19.51 10.58 -17.77
C VAL A 372 -20.14 11.96 -17.59
N LYS A 373 -21.36 12.15 -18.10
CA LYS A 373 -22.20 13.30 -17.79
C LYS A 373 -23.19 12.95 -16.68
N LYS A 374 -23.38 13.84 -15.71
CA LYS A 374 -24.38 13.65 -14.64
C LYS A 374 -25.78 13.64 -15.26
N ARG A 375 -26.61 12.67 -14.86
CA ARG A 375 -28.00 12.56 -15.34
C ARG A 375 -28.87 13.76 -14.94
N SER A 376 -28.56 14.39 -13.79
CA SER A 376 -29.35 15.47 -13.22
C SER A 376 -29.20 16.82 -13.98
N ASN A 377 -28.01 17.11 -14.53
CA ASN A 377 -27.72 18.42 -15.09
C ASN A 377 -26.77 18.42 -16.30
N GLY A 378 -26.44 17.24 -16.85
CA GLY A 378 -25.54 17.10 -17.99
C GLY A 378 -24.07 17.46 -17.74
N ARG A 379 -23.69 17.95 -16.55
CA ARG A 379 -22.32 18.36 -16.25
C ARG A 379 -21.38 17.15 -16.21
N PHE A 380 -20.14 17.37 -16.61
CA PHE A 380 -19.06 16.39 -16.54
C PHE A 380 -18.84 15.90 -15.11
N THR A 381 -18.56 14.59 -14.97
CA THR A 381 -18.08 13.98 -13.74
C THR A 381 -17.27 12.72 -14.06
N VAL A 382 -16.52 12.25 -13.09
CA VAL A 382 -15.72 11.04 -13.21
C VAL A 382 -16.38 9.91 -12.41
N LEU A 383 -16.76 8.84 -13.08
CA LEU A 383 -17.26 7.63 -12.44
C LEU A 383 -16.07 6.77 -12.02
N ARG A 384 -16.06 6.35 -10.75
CA ARG A 384 -15.05 5.43 -10.18
C ARG A 384 -15.71 4.07 -9.97
N GLN A 385 -15.39 3.10 -10.81
CA GLN A 385 -15.93 1.74 -10.71
C GLN A 385 -14.85 0.77 -10.25
N THR A 386 -15.22 -0.22 -9.44
CA THR A 386 -14.32 -1.33 -9.09
C THR A 386 -13.81 -2.02 -10.35
N ILE A 387 -12.50 -2.19 -10.48
CA ILE A 387 -11.89 -2.90 -11.60
C ILE A 387 -12.48 -4.32 -11.68
N ARG A 388 -13.08 -4.66 -12.83
CA ARG A 388 -13.78 -5.94 -13.04
C ARG A 388 -12.90 -7.17 -12.74
N ARG A 389 -11.63 -7.12 -13.16
CA ARG A 389 -10.65 -8.20 -12.89
C ARG A 389 -10.42 -8.40 -11.39
N ARG A 390 -10.27 -7.30 -10.61
CA ARG A 390 -10.08 -7.37 -9.15
C ARG A 390 -11.34 -7.90 -8.44
N LEU A 391 -12.52 -7.49 -8.89
CA LEU A 391 -13.79 -8.02 -8.39
C LEU A 391 -13.87 -9.54 -8.60
N GLN A 392 -13.57 -10.01 -9.82
CA GLN A 392 -13.61 -11.43 -10.17
C GLN A 392 -12.56 -12.23 -9.38
N ALA A 393 -11.34 -11.72 -9.26
CA ALA A 393 -10.27 -12.35 -8.47
C ALA A 393 -10.72 -12.53 -7.01
N LYS A 394 -11.31 -11.49 -6.39
CA LYS A 394 -11.82 -11.60 -5.03
C LYS A 394 -12.98 -12.59 -4.88
N LEU A 395 -13.86 -12.68 -5.86
CA LEU A 395 -14.92 -13.71 -5.87
C LEU A 395 -14.34 -15.12 -6.01
N ASN A 396 -13.28 -15.31 -6.79
CA ASN A 396 -12.60 -16.60 -6.90
C ASN A 396 -11.92 -16.99 -5.58
N GLU A 397 -11.27 -16.06 -4.87
CA GLU A 397 -10.73 -16.30 -3.53
C GLU A 397 -11.84 -16.71 -2.55
N VAL A 398 -12.96 -15.99 -2.53
CA VAL A 398 -14.13 -16.35 -1.69
C VAL A 398 -14.66 -17.73 -2.03
N LYS A 399 -14.71 -18.09 -3.32
CA LYS A 399 -15.14 -19.41 -3.77
C LYS A 399 -14.21 -20.51 -3.25
N ALA A 400 -12.90 -20.34 -3.41
CA ALA A 400 -11.90 -21.31 -2.95
C ALA A 400 -11.96 -21.50 -1.43
N GLU A 401 -12.04 -20.40 -0.68
CA GLU A 401 -12.13 -20.46 0.78
C GLU A 401 -13.43 -21.10 1.27
N LEU A 402 -14.57 -20.86 0.60
CA LEU A 402 -15.83 -21.56 0.89
C LEU A 402 -15.76 -23.06 0.64
N GLN A 403 -14.89 -23.52 -0.27
CA GLN A 403 -14.66 -24.95 -0.48
C GLN A 403 -13.88 -25.57 0.70
N LEU A 404 -12.86 -24.88 1.19
CA LEU A 404 -12.10 -25.32 2.37
C LEU A 404 -12.97 -25.34 3.63
N ARG A 405 -13.84 -24.36 3.78
CA ARG A 405 -14.76 -24.20 4.93
C ARG A 405 -16.10 -24.92 4.74
N MET A 406 -16.17 -25.85 3.79
CA MET A 406 -17.45 -26.45 3.40
C MET A 406 -18.14 -27.16 4.56
N HIS A 407 -17.39 -27.73 5.51
CA HIS A 407 -17.91 -28.44 6.67
C HIS A 407 -17.97 -27.61 7.97
N ASP A 408 -17.45 -26.37 7.95
CA ASP A 408 -17.49 -25.48 9.11
C ASP A 408 -18.95 -25.13 9.48
N PRO A 409 -19.25 -24.85 10.78
CA PRO A 409 -20.57 -24.37 11.21
C PRO A 409 -21.03 -23.13 10.45
N ILE A 410 -22.31 -23.09 10.09
CA ILE A 410 -22.91 -21.95 9.34
C ILE A 410 -22.62 -20.59 10.00
N PRO A 411 -22.70 -20.44 11.34
CA PRO A 411 -22.38 -19.17 11.97
C PRO A 411 -20.92 -18.72 11.81
N GLU A 412 -19.96 -19.65 11.81
CA GLU A 412 -18.52 -19.34 11.62
C GLU A 412 -18.26 -18.87 10.19
N VAL A 413 -18.78 -19.61 9.19
CA VAL A 413 -18.71 -19.17 7.80
C VAL A 413 -19.42 -17.82 7.60
N GLY A 414 -20.58 -17.63 8.27
CA GLY A 414 -21.31 -16.35 8.23
C GLY A 414 -20.50 -15.18 8.77
N LYS A 415 -19.86 -15.33 9.94
CA LYS A 415 -18.96 -14.32 10.54
C LYS A 415 -17.78 -13.99 9.62
N TRP A 416 -17.16 -15.01 9.03
CA TRP A 416 -16.08 -14.82 8.09
C TRP A 416 -16.54 -14.05 6.84
N LEU A 417 -17.65 -14.46 6.21
CA LEU A 417 -18.21 -13.74 5.06
C LEU A 417 -18.59 -12.30 5.39
N GLN A 418 -19.12 -12.06 6.61
CA GLN A 418 -19.41 -10.70 7.08
C GLN A 418 -18.16 -9.83 7.10
N ALA A 419 -17.03 -10.36 7.60
CA ALA A 419 -15.76 -9.65 7.62
C ALA A 419 -15.24 -9.35 6.19
N VAL A 420 -15.33 -10.34 5.28
CA VAL A 420 -14.95 -10.19 3.87
C VAL A 420 -15.78 -9.11 3.17
N VAL A 421 -17.12 -9.16 3.29
CA VAL A 421 -18.01 -8.17 2.67
C VAL A 421 -17.80 -6.78 3.27
N ARG A 422 -17.65 -6.68 4.59
CA ARG A 422 -17.37 -5.41 5.27
C ARG A 422 -16.05 -4.80 4.84
N GLY A 423 -15.00 -5.61 4.71
CA GLY A 423 -13.69 -5.17 4.20
C GLY A 423 -13.79 -4.65 2.76
N HIS A 424 -14.50 -5.37 1.89
CA HIS A 424 -14.73 -4.95 0.51
C HIS A 424 -15.51 -3.64 0.43
N VAL A 425 -16.58 -3.49 1.22
CA VAL A 425 -17.39 -2.26 1.28
C VAL A 425 -16.57 -1.09 1.83
N ARG A 426 -15.73 -1.30 2.84
CA ARG A 426 -14.86 -0.25 3.38
C ARG A 426 -13.88 0.31 2.35
N TYR A 427 -13.37 -0.54 1.45
CA TYR A 427 -12.43 -0.09 0.43
C TYR A 427 -13.16 0.50 -0.79
N TYR A 428 -14.14 -0.22 -1.33
CA TYR A 428 -14.83 0.14 -2.56
C TYR A 428 -16.09 1.01 -2.38
N GLY A 429 -16.44 1.36 -1.14
CA GLY A 429 -17.64 2.12 -0.78
C GLY A 429 -17.52 3.62 -1.06
N VAL A 430 -17.09 3.98 -2.27
CA VAL A 430 -17.01 5.38 -2.75
C VAL A 430 -18.28 5.79 -3.48
N PRO A 431 -18.59 7.11 -3.56
CA PRO A 431 -19.71 7.61 -4.35
C PRO A 431 -19.69 7.08 -5.79
N MET A 432 -20.87 6.78 -6.32
CA MET A 432 -21.14 6.24 -7.66
C MET A 432 -20.68 4.80 -7.91
N ASN A 433 -20.09 4.08 -6.94
CA ASN A 433 -19.70 2.67 -7.06
C ASN A 433 -20.68 1.69 -6.42
N ARG A 434 -21.87 2.16 -6.00
CA ARG A 434 -22.86 1.35 -5.28
C ARG A 434 -23.24 0.06 -5.99
N SER A 435 -23.44 0.12 -7.31
CA SER A 435 -23.83 -1.04 -8.12
C SER A 435 -22.81 -2.18 -8.03
N ALA A 436 -21.50 -1.90 -8.08
CA ALA A 436 -20.45 -2.91 -7.96
C ALA A 436 -20.45 -3.59 -6.57
N LEU A 437 -20.76 -2.83 -5.51
CA LEU A 437 -20.89 -3.36 -4.15
C LEU A 437 -22.07 -4.32 -4.01
N TYR A 438 -23.22 -3.98 -4.60
CA TYR A 438 -24.39 -4.86 -4.61
C TYR A 438 -24.13 -6.14 -5.40
N ILE A 439 -23.47 -6.04 -6.57
CA ILE A 439 -23.04 -7.20 -7.37
C ILE A 439 -22.13 -8.10 -6.54
N PHE A 440 -21.15 -7.53 -5.82
CA PHE A 440 -20.24 -8.32 -4.98
C PHE A 440 -21.01 -9.08 -3.89
N ARG A 441 -21.84 -8.39 -3.10
CA ARG A 441 -22.67 -9.02 -2.07
C ARG A 441 -23.57 -10.12 -2.61
N PHE A 442 -24.21 -9.89 -3.74
CA PHE A 442 -25.07 -10.85 -4.41
C PHE A 442 -24.30 -12.10 -4.84
N GLN A 443 -23.14 -11.92 -5.49
CA GLN A 443 -22.32 -13.04 -5.94
C GLN A 443 -21.75 -13.84 -4.75
N VAL A 444 -21.33 -13.19 -3.67
CA VAL A 444 -20.91 -13.86 -2.43
C VAL A 444 -22.06 -14.71 -1.88
N GLY A 445 -23.27 -14.18 -1.83
CA GLY A 445 -24.47 -14.95 -1.42
C GLY A 445 -24.71 -16.18 -2.30
N ARG A 446 -24.58 -16.06 -3.61
CA ARG A 446 -24.69 -17.18 -4.55
C ARG A 446 -23.59 -18.24 -4.35
N LEU A 447 -22.36 -17.81 -4.13
CA LEU A 447 -21.24 -18.73 -3.84
C LEU A 447 -21.47 -19.47 -2.53
N TRP A 448 -21.95 -18.80 -1.51
CA TRP A 448 -22.29 -19.44 -0.23
C TRP A 448 -23.44 -20.44 -0.37
N HIS A 449 -24.49 -20.08 -1.09
CA HIS A 449 -25.60 -21.02 -1.40
C HIS A 449 -25.07 -22.28 -2.10
N ARG A 450 -24.22 -22.13 -3.12
CA ARG A 450 -23.60 -23.27 -3.82
C ARG A 450 -22.74 -24.14 -2.89
N ALA A 451 -21.97 -23.53 -1.99
CA ALA A 451 -21.17 -24.28 -1.02
C ALA A 451 -22.04 -25.09 -0.07
N LEU A 452 -23.12 -24.49 0.46
CA LEU A 452 -24.07 -25.18 1.33
C LEU A 452 -24.83 -26.30 0.61
N SER A 453 -25.19 -26.10 -0.66
CA SER A 453 -25.87 -27.12 -1.50
C SER A 453 -24.99 -28.33 -1.79
N ARG A 454 -23.68 -28.25 -1.60
CA ARG A 454 -22.73 -29.35 -1.80
C ARG A 454 -22.44 -30.18 -0.55
N ARG A 455 -22.93 -29.75 0.62
CA ARG A 455 -22.70 -30.46 1.89
C ARG A 455 -23.42 -31.80 1.97
N SER A 456 -24.58 -31.93 1.29
CA SER A 456 -25.40 -33.12 1.30
C SER A 456 -26.24 -33.18 0.04
N GLN A 457 -26.49 -34.39 -0.46
CA GLN A 457 -27.36 -34.62 -1.63
C GLN A 457 -28.79 -34.17 -1.39
N ASN A 458 -29.31 -34.35 -0.15
CA ASN A 458 -30.69 -34.02 0.22
C ASN A 458 -30.82 -32.65 0.93
N GLY A 459 -29.72 -31.95 1.20
CA GLY A 459 -29.68 -30.78 2.07
C GLY A 459 -29.58 -29.41 1.36
N ARG A 460 -30.08 -29.30 0.10
CA ARG A 460 -30.05 -27.99 -0.60
C ARG A 460 -30.90 -26.95 0.14
N PRO A 461 -30.30 -25.85 0.65
CA PRO A 461 -31.09 -24.83 1.30
C PRO A 461 -31.98 -24.13 0.29
N LEU A 462 -33.28 -24.04 0.60
CA LEU A 462 -34.23 -23.23 -0.16
C LEU A 462 -33.79 -21.75 -0.14
N TRP A 463 -34.13 -21.02 -1.20
CA TRP A 463 -33.75 -19.60 -1.32
C TRP A 463 -34.30 -18.73 -0.19
N ASP A 464 -35.45 -19.05 0.42
CA ASP A 464 -36.00 -18.31 1.55
C ASP A 464 -35.14 -18.47 2.81
N ARG A 465 -34.66 -19.69 3.07
CA ARG A 465 -33.68 -19.93 4.13
C ARG A 465 -32.37 -19.20 3.83
N MET A 466 -31.92 -19.24 2.59
CA MET A 466 -30.70 -18.58 2.17
C MET A 466 -30.81 -17.05 2.27
N ARG A 467 -31.94 -16.44 1.91
CA ARG A 467 -32.20 -15.02 2.10
C ARG A 467 -32.08 -14.60 3.56
N ARG A 468 -32.62 -15.41 4.50
CA ARG A 468 -32.46 -15.16 5.93
C ARG A 468 -31.00 -15.18 6.36
N LEU A 469 -30.19 -16.15 5.90
CA LEU A 469 -28.75 -16.22 6.19
C LEU A 469 -27.99 -15.04 5.59
N ILE A 470 -28.26 -14.68 4.32
CA ILE A 470 -27.65 -13.53 3.64
C ILE A 470 -27.97 -12.23 4.40
N ASN A 471 -29.21 -12.02 4.81
CA ASN A 471 -29.60 -10.81 5.52
C ASN A 471 -29.02 -10.73 6.94
N ARG A 472 -28.83 -11.87 7.58
CA ARG A 472 -28.20 -11.96 8.92
C ARG A 472 -26.69 -11.67 8.86
N TRP A 473 -25.99 -12.22 7.89
CA TRP A 473 -24.52 -12.25 7.89
C TRP A 473 -23.86 -11.31 6.87
N LEU A 474 -24.47 -11.08 5.71
CA LEU A 474 -23.87 -10.21 4.69
C LEU A 474 -24.42 -8.78 4.83
N PRO A 475 -23.59 -7.81 5.28
CA PRO A 475 -24.06 -6.44 5.48
C PRO A 475 -24.53 -5.82 4.16
N LEU A 476 -25.54 -4.96 4.24
CA LEU A 476 -25.99 -4.17 3.09
C LEU A 476 -24.86 -3.22 2.65
N PRO A 477 -24.58 -3.14 1.35
CA PRO A 477 -23.56 -2.25 0.84
C PRO A 477 -23.95 -0.78 1.04
N THR A 478 -23.05 -0.04 1.67
CA THR A 478 -23.20 1.40 1.92
C THR A 478 -22.04 2.16 1.31
N VAL A 479 -22.27 3.41 0.94
CA VAL A 479 -21.20 4.33 0.57
C VAL A 479 -20.57 4.84 1.87
N CYS A 480 -19.34 4.42 2.16
CA CYS A 480 -18.65 4.73 3.41
C CYS A 480 -17.83 6.01 3.34
N HIS A 481 -17.49 6.47 2.12
CA HIS A 481 -16.66 7.63 1.89
C HIS A 481 -17.52 8.80 1.42
N PRO A 482 -17.34 10.01 1.97
CA PRO A 482 -18.06 11.20 1.51
C PRO A 482 -17.65 11.56 0.07
N TYR A 483 -18.42 12.45 -0.56
CA TYR A 483 -18.00 13.02 -1.84
C TYR A 483 -16.67 13.76 -1.69
N PRO A 484 -15.70 13.56 -2.62
CA PRO A 484 -14.36 14.13 -2.51
C PRO A 484 -14.32 15.65 -2.33
N LEU A 485 -15.14 16.38 -3.05
CA LEU A 485 -15.23 17.85 -2.95
C LEU A 485 -15.59 18.30 -1.54
N ARG A 486 -16.50 17.59 -0.85
CA ARG A 486 -16.85 17.89 0.55
C ARG A 486 -15.70 17.59 1.51
N ARG A 487 -14.99 16.46 1.31
CA ARG A 487 -13.84 16.06 2.14
C ARG A 487 -12.67 17.03 1.99
N MET A 488 -12.44 17.56 0.80
CA MET A 488 -11.35 18.48 0.49
C MET A 488 -11.67 19.93 0.84
N GLY A 489 -12.86 20.21 1.42
CA GLY A 489 -13.28 21.56 1.79
C GLY A 489 -13.57 22.47 0.59
N VAL A 490 -13.73 21.90 -0.59
CA VAL A 490 -14.13 22.67 -1.79
C VAL A 490 -15.63 22.85 -1.74
N ILE A 491 -16.06 24.04 -1.36
CA ILE A 491 -17.47 24.46 -1.44
C ILE A 491 -17.79 24.66 -2.91
N THR A 492 -18.77 23.90 -3.42
CA THR A 492 -19.28 24.02 -4.79
C THR A 492 -20.39 25.04 -4.86
#